data_4d552ae39bedf595795cf0ca6c73e05e
#
_entry.id   4d552ae39bedf595795cf0ca6c73e05e
#
_cell.length_a   1.000
_cell.length_b   1.000
_cell.length_c   1.000
_cell.angle_alpha   90.00
_cell.angle_beta   90.00
_cell.angle_gamma   90.00
#
_symmetry.space_group_name_H-M   'P 1'
#
loop_
_entity.id
_entity.type
_entity.pdbx_description
1 polymer ?
#
loop_
_entity_poly.entity_id
_entity_poly.type
_entity_poly.pdbx_seq_one_letter_code
_entity_poly.pdbx_strand_id
1 'polypeptide(L)'
;SAASDVYKRQEFVRLPYTEGIKILEEAVVKGHKFEFPVYWGVDLASEHERYLVEEHFKRPVILTDYPKEIKAFYMKQNEDGKTVRAMDVLFPKIGEIIGGSEREADYDKLMTRIQELGIPMKDMWWYLDTRKFGSCPHSGFGLGFERLLLFVTGMTNIRDVIPFPRTPRNAEF
;
A
#
# COMPACT_ATOMS: atom_id res chain seq x y z
N SER A 1 19.18 9.93 12.81
CA SER A 1 19.21 9.22 14.11
C SER A 1 19.85 7.85 13.93
N ALA A 2 20.42 7.26 14.98
CA ALA A 2 21.06 5.94 14.92
C ALA A 2 20.12 4.85 14.36
N ALA A 3 18.82 4.95 14.61
CA ALA A 3 17.80 4.04 14.05
C ALA A 3 17.70 4.17 12.52
N SER A 4 17.77 5.37 11.94
CA SER A 4 17.72 5.57 10.50
C SER A 4 18.96 5.03 9.78
N ASP A 5 20.10 5.01 10.43
CA ASP A 5 21.36 4.52 9.84
C ASP A 5 21.42 2.99 9.77
N VAL A 6 20.75 2.31 10.69
CA VAL A 6 20.61 0.84 10.67
C VAL A 6 19.78 0.40 9.47
N TYR A 7 18.69 1.09 9.15
CA TYR A 7 17.82 0.72 8.03
C TYR A 7 18.39 1.06 6.65
N LYS A 8 19.28 2.05 6.54
CA LYS A 8 19.95 2.41 5.28
C LYS A 8 20.83 1.30 4.70
N ARG A 9 21.28 0.36 5.53
CA ARG A 9 22.19 -0.73 5.15
C ARG A 9 21.51 -2.09 5.01
N GLN A 10 20.21 -2.17 5.32
CA GLN A 10 19.46 -3.43 5.23
C GLN A 10 18.77 -3.53 3.87
N GLU A 11 18.84 -4.71 3.25
CA GLU A 11 18.00 -5.02 2.11
C GLU A 11 16.54 -5.07 2.54
N PHE A 12 15.65 -4.48 1.72
CA PHE A 12 14.21 -4.56 1.94
C PHE A 12 13.72 -5.95 1.59
N VAL A 13 12.84 -6.49 2.42
CA VAL A 13 12.16 -7.75 2.13
C VAL A 13 11.10 -7.50 1.07
N ARG A 14 11.11 -8.29 -0.01
CA ARG A 14 10.00 -8.33 -0.97
C ARG A 14 9.07 -9.47 -0.57
N LEU A 15 7.82 -9.14 -0.30
CA LEU A 15 6.84 -10.07 0.23
C LEU A 15 5.53 -9.97 -0.56
N PRO A 16 5.12 -11.01 -1.29
CA PRO A 16 3.77 -11.07 -1.83
C PRO A 16 2.72 -11.08 -0.71
N TYR A 17 1.60 -10.40 -0.91
CA TYR A 17 0.49 -10.35 0.06
C TYR A 17 0.07 -11.74 0.53
N THR A 18 -0.06 -12.70 -0.39
CA THR A 18 -0.45 -14.08 -0.06
C THR A 18 0.50 -14.73 0.95
N GLU A 19 1.81 -14.53 0.80
CA GLU A 19 2.79 -15.02 1.77
C GLU A 19 2.72 -14.25 3.09
N GLY A 20 2.46 -12.94 3.02
CA GLY A 20 2.23 -12.13 4.23
C GLY A 20 1.05 -12.63 5.06
N ILE A 21 -0.05 -12.98 4.41
CA ILE A 21 -1.22 -13.56 5.09
C ILE A 21 -0.88 -14.90 5.75
N LYS A 22 -0.13 -15.77 5.09
CA LYS A 22 0.30 -17.06 5.71
C LYS A 22 1.12 -16.83 6.98
N ILE A 23 2.05 -15.87 6.96
CA ILE A 23 2.85 -15.52 8.13
C ILE A 23 1.95 -15.05 9.29
N LEU A 24 0.95 -14.21 8.99
CA LEU A 24 0.01 -13.71 9.99
C LEU A 24 -0.90 -14.83 10.53
N GLU A 25 -1.39 -15.72 9.67
CA GLU A 25 -2.19 -16.89 10.08
C GLU A 25 -1.38 -17.84 10.97
N GLU A 26 -0.11 -18.09 10.64
CA GLU A 26 0.80 -18.86 11.49
C GLU A 26 1.03 -18.20 12.85
N ALA A 27 1.13 -16.87 12.89
CA ALA A 27 1.25 -16.14 14.15
C ALA A 27 0.01 -16.34 15.03
N VAL A 28 -1.19 -16.30 14.45
CA VAL A 28 -2.45 -16.57 15.16
C VAL A 28 -2.46 -18.00 15.72
N VAL A 29 -2.05 -18.99 14.93
CA VAL A 29 -1.95 -20.39 15.38
C VAL A 29 -0.97 -20.55 16.56
N LYS A 30 0.12 -19.77 16.55
CA LYS A 30 1.12 -19.75 17.64
C LYS A 30 0.66 -18.94 18.86
N GLY A 31 -0.55 -18.39 18.85
CA GLY A 31 -1.15 -17.68 19.97
C GLY A 31 -1.04 -16.18 19.97
N HIS A 32 -0.53 -15.57 18.88
CA HIS A 32 -0.57 -14.12 18.74
C HIS A 32 -2.02 -13.65 18.54
N LYS A 33 -2.41 -12.62 19.28
CA LYS A 33 -3.77 -12.07 19.21
C LYS A 33 -3.76 -10.75 18.47
N PHE A 34 -4.44 -10.72 17.32
CA PHE A 34 -4.76 -9.49 16.61
C PHE A 34 -6.16 -8.99 17.00
N GLU A 35 -6.37 -7.70 16.99
CA GLU A 35 -7.69 -7.08 17.17
C GLU A 35 -8.61 -7.35 15.98
N PHE A 36 -8.03 -7.29 14.77
CA PHE A 36 -8.74 -7.52 13.51
C PHE A 36 -8.44 -8.92 12.96
N PRO A 37 -9.41 -9.55 12.26
CA PRO A 37 -9.24 -10.89 11.73
C PRO A 37 -8.17 -10.97 10.64
N VAL A 38 -7.54 -12.14 10.52
CA VAL A 38 -6.57 -12.45 9.47
C VAL A 38 -7.18 -13.49 8.54
N TYR A 39 -7.33 -13.16 7.28
CA TYR A 39 -7.75 -14.06 6.21
C TYR A 39 -7.34 -13.50 4.86
N TRP A 40 -7.21 -14.35 3.85
CA TRP A 40 -6.88 -13.88 2.51
C TRP A 40 -8.01 -13.02 1.92
N GLY A 41 -7.67 -11.83 1.46
CA GLY A 41 -8.61 -10.83 0.95
C GLY A 41 -8.90 -9.70 1.94
N VAL A 42 -8.45 -9.82 3.20
CA VAL A 42 -8.61 -8.73 4.17
C VAL A 42 -7.71 -7.55 3.80
N ASP A 43 -8.24 -6.34 3.93
CA ASP A 43 -7.42 -5.13 3.90
C ASP A 43 -6.63 -5.07 5.23
N LEU A 44 -5.30 -5.09 5.14
CA LEU A 44 -4.45 -5.19 6.31
C LEU A 44 -4.61 -3.98 7.22
N ALA A 45 -4.87 -4.23 8.50
CA ALA A 45 -4.83 -3.22 9.53
C ALA A 45 -3.36 -2.87 9.89
N SER A 46 -3.18 -1.71 10.52
CA SER A 46 -1.85 -1.25 10.95
C SER A 46 -1.13 -2.27 11.85
N GLU A 47 -1.85 -3.01 12.68
CA GLU A 47 -1.27 -4.04 13.53
C GLU A 47 -0.69 -5.22 12.74
N HIS A 48 -1.34 -5.59 11.62
CA HIS A 48 -0.85 -6.64 10.72
C HIS A 48 0.45 -6.22 10.04
N GLU A 49 0.48 -5.00 9.51
CA GLU A 49 1.66 -4.43 8.87
C GLU A 49 2.82 -4.31 9.87
N ARG A 50 2.55 -3.83 11.07
CA ARG A 50 3.55 -3.69 12.14
C ARG A 50 4.11 -5.04 12.57
N TYR A 51 3.28 -6.07 12.68
CA TYR A 51 3.75 -7.41 12.98
C TYR A 51 4.78 -7.89 11.94
N LEU A 52 4.48 -7.73 10.66
CA LEU A 52 5.38 -8.14 9.58
C LEU A 52 6.74 -7.42 9.65
N VAL A 53 6.74 -6.10 9.83
CA VAL A 53 7.96 -5.29 9.76
C VAL A 53 8.73 -5.20 11.08
N GLU A 54 8.05 -5.27 12.22
CA GLU A 54 8.67 -5.07 13.55
C GLU A 54 8.98 -6.40 14.27
N GLU A 55 8.12 -7.40 14.13
CA GLU A 55 8.25 -8.65 14.86
C GLU A 55 8.80 -9.79 13.99
N HIS A 56 8.26 -9.97 12.78
CA HIS A 56 8.66 -11.09 11.92
C HIS A 56 9.98 -10.82 11.20
N PHE A 57 10.03 -9.81 10.34
CA PHE A 57 11.23 -9.52 9.54
C PHE A 57 12.21 -8.58 10.20
N LYS A 58 11.77 -7.71 11.09
CA LYS A 58 12.56 -6.68 11.78
C LYS A 58 13.34 -5.76 10.84
N ARG A 59 12.71 -5.46 9.69
CA ARG A 59 13.25 -4.61 8.62
C ARG A 59 12.12 -4.10 7.72
N PRO A 60 12.38 -3.10 6.87
CA PRO A 60 11.39 -2.63 5.92
C PRO A 60 10.94 -3.74 4.95
N VAL A 61 9.66 -3.76 4.63
CA VAL A 61 9.03 -4.74 3.76
C VAL A 61 8.36 -4.05 2.59
N ILE A 62 8.59 -4.55 1.39
CA ILE A 62 7.86 -4.19 0.19
C ILE A 62 6.80 -5.26 -0.02
N LEU A 63 5.55 -4.93 0.31
CA LEU A 63 4.41 -5.83 0.16
C LEU A 63 3.80 -5.64 -1.23
N THR A 64 3.63 -6.75 -1.97
CA THR A 64 3.20 -6.72 -3.38
C THR A 64 2.03 -7.66 -3.64
N ASP A 65 1.45 -7.55 -4.84
CA ASP A 65 0.47 -8.51 -5.36
C ASP A 65 -0.73 -8.70 -4.44
N TYR A 66 -1.39 -7.60 -4.14
CA TYR A 66 -2.59 -7.56 -3.30
C TYR A 66 -3.83 -8.09 -4.02
N PRO A 67 -4.83 -8.59 -3.29
CA PRO A 67 -6.14 -8.84 -3.87
C PRO A 67 -6.71 -7.62 -4.58
N LYS A 68 -7.28 -7.82 -5.77
CA LYS A 68 -7.84 -6.72 -6.56
C LYS A 68 -8.98 -5.98 -5.87
N GLU A 69 -9.72 -6.68 -5.01
CA GLU A 69 -10.90 -6.14 -4.32
C GLU A 69 -10.56 -5.06 -3.29
N ILE A 70 -9.33 -5.05 -2.78
CA ILE A 70 -8.87 -4.08 -1.77
C ILE A 70 -7.97 -2.98 -2.34
N LYS A 71 -7.78 -2.95 -3.65
CA LYS A 71 -6.94 -1.95 -4.34
C LYS A 71 -7.72 -1.21 -5.43
N ALA A 72 -7.15 -0.13 -5.92
CA ALA A 72 -7.78 0.74 -6.89
C ALA A 72 -7.99 0.07 -8.26
N PHE A 73 -9.06 0.44 -8.95
CA PHE A 73 -9.49 -0.13 -10.22
C PHE A 73 -8.45 -0.06 -11.35
N TYR A 74 -7.56 0.94 -11.31
CA TYR A 74 -6.58 1.21 -12.35
C TYR A 74 -5.31 0.37 -12.24
N MET A 75 -5.17 -0.43 -11.22
CA MET A 75 -3.98 -1.26 -11.03
C MET A 75 -4.00 -2.46 -11.96
N LYS A 76 -2.85 -2.77 -12.57
CA LYS A 76 -2.72 -3.89 -13.50
C LYS A 76 -3.01 -5.22 -12.81
N GLN A 77 -3.93 -5.99 -13.37
CA GLN A 77 -4.22 -7.34 -12.89
C GLN A 77 -3.10 -8.31 -13.28
N ASN A 78 -2.76 -9.21 -12.36
CA ASN A 78 -1.92 -10.36 -12.65
C ASN A 78 -2.70 -11.41 -13.46
N GLU A 79 -1.98 -12.37 -14.02
CA GLU A 79 -2.57 -13.44 -14.83
C GLU A 79 -3.49 -14.38 -14.04
N ASP A 80 -3.38 -14.40 -12.72
CA ASP A 80 -4.24 -15.18 -11.83
C ASP A 80 -5.69 -14.65 -11.74
N GLY A 81 -5.95 -13.46 -12.26
CA GLY A 81 -7.25 -12.80 -12.24
C GLY A 81 -7.74 -12.40 -10.84
N LYS A 82 -6.92 -12.56 -9.81
CA LYS A 82 -7.27 -12.32 -8.39
C LYS A 82 -6.46 -11.20 -7.76
N THR A 83 -5.20 -11.04 -8.18
CA THR A 83 -4.28 -10.07 -7.61
C THR A 83 -3.92 -8.97 -8.60
N VAL A 84 -3.38 -7.88 -8.07
CA VAL A 84 -2.93 -6.73 -8.85
C VAL A 84 -1.48 -6.39 -8.52
N ARG A 85 -0.77 -5.77 -9.45
CA ARG A 85 0.62 -5.31 -9.31
C ARG A 85 0.70 -4.04 -8.47
N ALA A 86 0.21 -4.13 -7.26
CA ALA A 86 0.36 -3.10 -6.23
C ALA A 86 1.68 -3.27 -5.48
N MET A 87 2.13 -2.19 -4.88
CA MET A 87 3.32 -2.17 -4.03
C MET A 87 3.12 -1.15 -2.91
N ASP A 88 3.28 -1.59 -1.68
CA ASP A 88 3.37 -0.72 -0.52
C ASP A 88 4.70 -0.96 0.19
N VAL A 89 5.42 0.11 0.51
CA VAL A 89 6.68 0.04 1.26
C VAL A 89 6.40 0.37 2.71
N LEU A 90 6.58 -0.62 3.56
CA LEU A 90 6.27 -0.57 4.99
C LEU A 90 7.56 -0.39 5.80
N PHE A 91 7.56 0.59 6.68
CA PHE A 91 8.67 0.86 7.60
C PHE A 91 8.28 0.58 9.04
N PRO A 92 9.20 0.04 9.87
CA PRO A 92 8.96 -0.10 11.30
C PRO A 92 8.56 1.22 11.95
N LYS A 93 7.61 1.18 12.87
CA LYS A 93 7.04 2.32 13.63
C LYS A 93 6.20 3.32 12.83
N ILE A 94 6.37 3.37 11.50
CA ILE A 94 5.69 4.35 10.63
C ILE A 94 4.55 3.69 9.85
N GLY A 95 4.72 2.44 9.40
CA GLY A 95 3.81 1.78 8.47
C GLY A 95 4.12 2.13 7.01
N GLU A 96 3.10 2.27 6.18
CA GLU A 96 3.25 2.60 4.78
C GLU A 96 3.82 4.02 4.59
N ILE A 97 4.95 4.13 3.92
CA ILE A 97 5.55 5.40 3.47
C ILE A 97 5.31 5.63 1.98
N ILE A 98 5.40 4.57 1.18
CA ILE A 98 5.24 4.61 -0.27
C ILE A 98 4.16 3.62 -0.66
N GLY A 99 3.22 4.08 -1.49
CA GLY A 99 2.28 3.21 -2.19
C GLY A 99 2.36 3.44 -3.68
N GLY A 100 2.26 2.37 -4.46
CA GLY A 100 2.36 2.45 -5.91
C GLY A 100 1.80 1.23 -6.62
N SER A 101 1.80 1.28 -7.94
CA SER A 101 1.41 0.14 -8.77
C SER A 101 1.89 0.28 -10.21
N GLU A 102 1.97 -0.84 -10.92
CA GLU A 102 1.85 -0.82 -12.37
C GLU A 102 0.40 -0.52 -12.73
N ARG A 103 0.18 0.32 -13.75
CA ARG A 103 -1.16 0.70 -14.20
C ARG A 103 -1.65 -0.25 -15.28
N GLU A 104 -2.98 -0.51 -15.30
CA GLU A 104 -3.56 -1.29 -16.38
C GLU A 104 -3.45 -0.51 -17.69
N ALA A 105 -2.67 -1.03 -18.62
CA ALA A 105 -2.44 -0.43 -19.94
C ALA A 105 -3.40 -0.96 -21.00
N ASP A 106 -4.08 -2.07 -20.74
CA ASP A 106 -5.05 -2.67 -21.65
C ASP A 106 -6.42 -1.99 -21.50
N TYR A 107 -6.93 -1.44 -22.62
CA TYR A 107 -8.20 -0.72 -22.64
C TYR A 107 -9.38 -1.61 -22.22
N ASP A 108 -9.47 -2.82 -22.76
CA ASP A 108 -10.62 -3.70 -22.51
C ASP A 108 -10.63 -4.22 -21.07
N LYS A 109 -9.47 -4.54 -20.52
CA LYS A 109 -9.34 -4.94 -19.12
C LYS A 109 -9.70 -3.81 -18.17
N LEU A 110 -9.22 -2.59 -18.44
CA LEU A 110 -9.54 -1.41 -17.64
C LEU A 110 -11.05 -1.10 -17.68
N MET A 111 -11.65 -1.13 -18.88
CA MET A 111 -13.07 -0.90 -19.07
C MET A 111 -13.92 -1.95 -18.33
N THR A 112 -13.56 -3.21 -18.45
CA THR A 112 -14.24 -4.30 -17.75
C THR A 112 -14.20 -4.08 -16.24
N ARG A 113 -13.06 -3.70 -15.71
CA ARG A 113 -12.90 -3.45 -14.26
C ARG A 113 -13.74 -2.27 -13.78
N ILE A 114 -13.80 -1.18 -14.54
CA ILE A 114 -14.65 -0.02 -14.24
C ILE A 114 -16.12 -0.44 -14.21
N GLN A 115 -16.56 -1.28 -15.15
CA GLN A 115 -17.93 -1.79 -15.20
C GLN A 115 -18.24 -2.73 -14.04
N GLU A 116 -17.36 -3.65 -13.69
CA GLU A 116 -17.50 -4.55 -12.53
C GLU A 116 -17.72 -3.78 -11.23
N LEU A 117 -17.03 -2.66 -11.07
CA LEU A 117 -17.14 -1.80 -9.88
C LEU A 117 -18.30 -0.80 -9.94
N GLY A 118 -19.07 -0.77 -11.04
CA GLY A 118 -20.20 0.16 -11.21
C GLY A 118 -19.78 1.63 -11.27
N ILE A 119 -18.54 1.93 -11.67
CA ILE A 119 -18.06 3.30 -11.79
C ILE A 119 -18.72 3.93 -13.04
N PRO A 120 -19.33 5.12 -12.93
CA PRO A 120 -19.99 5.75 -14.06
C PRO A 120 -19.03 6.08 -15.20
N MET A 121 -19.28 5.53 -16.39
CA MET A 121 -18.44 5.73 -17.58
C MET A 121 -18.31 7.20 -17.99
N LYS A 122 -19.34 8.01 -17.75
CA LYS A 122 -19.32 9.45 -18.02
C LYS A 122 -18.19 10.21 -17.30
N ASP A 123 -17.73 9.64 -16.18
CA ASP A 123 -16.67 10.26 -15.37
C ASP A 123 -15.28 9.71 -15.71
N MET A 124 -15.21 8.59 -16.50
CA MET A 124 -13.99 7.85 -16.79
C MET A 124 -13.57 7.86 -18.26
N TRP A 125 -14.34 8.44 -19.17
CA TRP A 125 -14.07 8.43 -20.61
C TRP A 125 -12.66 8.95 -20.96
N TRP A 126 -12.26 10.07 -20.36
CA TRP A 126 -10.95 10.71 -20.57
C TRP A 126 -9.80 9.81 -20.09
N TYR A 127 -10.00 9.07 -19.02
CA TYR A 127 -9.01 8.14 -18.50
C TYR A 127 -8.86 6.91 -19.40
N LEU A 128 -9.97 6.41 -19.91
CA LEU A 128 -9.98 5.32 -20.90
C LEU A 128 -9.34 5.74 -22.22
N ASP A 129 -9.53 6.98 -22.65
CA ASP A 129 -8.92 7.51 -23.87
C ASP A 129 -7.39 7.49 -23.84
N THR A 130 -6.79 7.58 -22.67
CA THR A 130 -5.34 7.41 -22.51
C THR A 130 -4.82 5.99 -22.85
N ARG A 131 -5.71 5.03 -23.04
CA ARG A 131 -5.41 3.66 -23.51
C ARG A 131 -5.93 3.39 -24.92
N LYS A 132 -7.03 4.06 -25.29
CA LYS A 132 -7.71 3.84 -26.56
C LYS A 132 -6.86 4.24 -27.78
N PHE A 133 -6.11 5.29 -27.69
CA PHE A 133 -5.30 5.83 -28.77
C PHE A 133 -3.83 5.39 -28.74
N GLY A 134 -3.53 4.37 -28.00
CA GLY A 134 -2.21 3.81 -27.80
C GLY A 134 -1.80 3.89 -26.32
N SER A 135 -1.10 2.88 -25.89
CA SER A 135 -0.67 2.75 -24.50
C SER A 135 0.71 2.10 -24.42
N CYS A 136 1.38 2.29 -23.31
CA CYS A 136 2.61 1.60 -22.96
C CYS A 136 2.56 1.12 -21.51
N PRO A 137 3.35 0.13 -21.12
CA PRO A 137 3.52 -0.21 -19.72
C PRO A 137 3.98 1.02 -18.93
N HIS A 138 3.28 1.35 -17.85
CA HIS A 138 3.62 2.49 -17.00
C HIS A 138 3.24 2.21 -15.55
N SER A 139 3.96 2.85 -14.65
CA SER A 139 3.79 2.73 -13.22
C SER A 139 3.78 4.10 -12.57
N GLY A 140 3.26 4.16 -11.35
CA GLY A 140 3.31 5.36 -10.54
C GLY A 140 3.37 5.01 -9.06
N PHE A 141 3.89 5.95 -8.26
CA PHE A 141 3.92 5.83 -6.81
C PHE A 141 3.70 7.18 -6.15
N GLY A 142 3.22 7.14 -4.92
CA GLY A 142 3.16 8.28 -4.03
C GLY A 142 4.03 8.03 -2.81
N LEU A 143 4.72 9.06 -2.34
CA LEU A 143 5.50 9.05 -1.12
C LEU A 143 4.88 10.02 -0.12
N GLY A 144 4.54 9.53 1.08
CA GLY A 144 4.08 10.36 2.18
C GLY A 144 5.24 11.16 2.78
N PHE A 145 5.39 12.41 2.37
CA PHE A 145 6.50 13.26 2.79
C PHE A 145 6.55 13.45 4.30
N GLU A 146 5.41 13.64 4.93
CA GLU A 146 5.30 13.78 6.39
C GLU A 146 5.71 12.50 7.12
N ARG A 147 5.34 11.33 6.57
CA ARG A 147 5.77 10.03 7.12
C ARG A 147 7.28 9.83 6.98
N LEU A 148 7.86 10.28 5.85
CA LEU A 148 9.30 10.29 5.69
C LEU A 148 9.99 11.18 6.73
N LEU A 149 9.43 12.37 6.99
CA LEU A 149 9.94 13.27 8.03
C LEU A 149 9.86 12.63 9.42
N LEU A 150 8.75 11.97 9.77
CA LEU A 150 8.63 11.21 11.02
C LEU A 150 9.74 10.17 11.14
N PHE A 151 10.00 9.43 10.08
CA PHE A 151 11.06 8.40 10.07
C PHE A 151 12.45 9.00 10.26
N VAL A 152 12.78 10.08 9.55
CA VAL A 152 14.10 10.72 9.60
C VAL A 152 14.34 11.42 10.92
N THR A 153 13.34 12.10 11.46
CA THR A 153 13.46 12.90 12.70
C THR A 153 13.26 12.07 13.97
N GLY A 154 12.58 10.94 13.86
CA GLY A 154 12.16 10.13 15.01
C GLY A 154 10.97 10.71 15.78
N MET A 155 10.29 11.72 15.21
CA MET A 155 9.04 12.26 15.78
C MET A 155 7.91 11.23 15.65
N THR A 156 6.94 11.29 16.56
CA THR A 156 5.83 10.34 16.64
C THR A 156 4.49 10.92 16.21
N ASN A 157 4.35 12.25 16.24
CA ASN A 157 3.11 12.93 15.88
C ASN A 157 3.27 13.65 14.54
N ILE A 158 2.44 13.29 13.57
CA ILE A 158 2.49 13.86 12.22
C ILE A 158 2.25 15.38 12.20
N ARG A 159 1.54 15.91 13.20
CA ARG A 159 1.29 17.36 13.32
C ARG A 159 2.57 18.15 13.59
N ASP A 160 3.56 17.53 14.20
CA ASP A 160 4.83 18.18 14.56
C ASP A 160 5.76 18.36 13.36
N VAL A 161 5.48 17.66 12.25
CA VAL A 161 6.27 17.75 10.99
C VAL A 161 5.55 18.53 9.90
N ILE A 162 4.38 19.07 10.18
CA ILE A 162 3.59 19.91 9.25
C ILE A 162 3.63 21.36 9.75
N PRO A 163 4.05 22.33 8.92
CA PRO A 163 4.14 23.75 9.34
C PRO A 163 2.79 24.34 9.80
N PHE A 164 1.70 23.93 9.16
CA PHE A 164 0.34 24.41 9.47
C PHE A 164 -0.63 23.24 9.61
N PRO A 165 -0.55 22.45 10.71
CA PRO A 165 -1.39 21.27 10.88
C PRO A 165 -2.84 21.68 11.06
N ARG A 166 -3.73 21.02 10.30
CA ARG A 166 -5.18 21.20 10.43
C ARG A 166 -5.79 20.01 11.17
N THR A 167 -6.69 20.31 12.09
CA THR A 167 -7.44 19.31 12.83
C THR A 167 -8.92 19.64 12.80
N PRO A 168 -9.81 18.69 13.11
CA PRO A 168 -11.22 19.01 13.26
C PRO A 168 -11.42 20.19 14.23
N ARG A 169 -12.17 21.20 13.80
CA ARG A 169 -12.44 22.45 14.54
C ARG A 169 -11.23 23.38 14.72
N ASN A 170 -10.14 23.15 14.03
CA ASN A 170 -8.97 24.02 14.06
C ASN A 170 -8.39 24.12 12.65
N ALA A 171 -8.95 25.04 11.86
CA ALA A 171 -8.50 25.36 10.51
C ALA A 171 -8.29 26.89 10.34
N GLU A 172 -8.03 27.58 11.44
CA GLU A 172 -7.67 29.00 11.43
C GLU A 172 -6.18 29.16 11.07
N PHE A 173 -5.87 30.24 10.36
CA PHE A 173 -4.52 30.62 9.96
C PHE A 173 -3.97 31.67 10.92
#